data_67561fd3805cb3043481d68818f5c432
#
_entry.id   67561fd3805cb3043481d68818f5c432
#
_cell.length_a   1.000
_cell.length_b   1.000
_cell.length_c   1.000
_cell.angle_alpha   90.00
_cell.angle_beta   90.00
_cell.angle_gamma   90.00
#
_symmetry.space_group_name_H-M   'P 1'
#
loop_
_entity.id
_entity.type
_entity.pdbx_description
1 polymer ?
#
loop_
_entity_poly.entity_id
_entity_poly.type
_entity_poly.pdbx_seq_one_letter_code
_entity_poly.pdbx_strand_id
1 'polypeptide(L)'
;MGRDVHIEVVKDPAATAQKLRAMGVRPAVAINPPTPVEALEPALDHVDMVLVMSVNPGFGGQKFIADVLGKVEALRGRYGFGKDVEMDGGIAPDTVASCAAAGANVLVAGTAVYGAPDPKAAIADLRARAERAVAGAR
;
A
#
# COMPACT_ATOMS: atom_id res chain seq x y z
N MET A 1 -1.85 -4.67 -16.55
CA MET A 1 -2.91 -4.15 -15.67
C MET A 1 -2.96 -4.92 -14.38
N GLY A 2 -3.02 -4.24 -13.24
CA GLY A 2 -3.11 -4.86 -11.92
C GLY A 2 -4.55 -5.07 -11.47
N ARG A 3 -4.75 -6.06 -10.62
CA ARG A 3 -6.04 -6.30 -9.96
C ARG A 3 -5.81 -6.63 -8.50
N ASP A 4 -6.49 -5.89 -7.64
CA ASP A 4 -6.44 -6.08 -6.19
C ASP A 4 -7.59 -6.97 -5.73
N VAL A 5 -7.28 -7.94 -4.89
CA VAL A 5 -8.30 -8.71 -4.18
C VAL A 5 -8.02 -8.58 -2.69
N HIS A 6 -9.08 -8.37 -1.91
CA HIS A 6 -8.95 -8.25 -0.47
C HIS A 6 -8.73 -9.61 0.18
N ILE A 7 -7.68 -9.72 0.99
CA ILE A 7 -7.34 -10.99 1.66
C ILE A 7 -8.46 -11.50 2.56
N GLU A 8 -9.27 -10.59 3.09
CA GLU A 8 -10.36 -10.91 4.00
C GLU A 8 -11.48 -11.72 3.34
N VAL A 9 -11.60 -11.66 2.01
CA VAL A 9 -12.69 -12.31 1.26
C VAL A 9 -12.21 -13.42 0.33
N VAL A 10 -10.91 -13.68 0.26
CA VAL A 10 -10.34 -14.68 -0.64
C VAL A 10 -10.04 -15.96 0.14
N LYS A 11 -10.64 -17.08 -0.28
CA LYS A 11 -10.46 -18.38 0.39
C LYS A 11 -9.10 -19.01 0.10
N ASP A 12 -8.65 -18.91 -1.15
CA ASP A 12 -7.36 -19.46 -1.60
C ASP A 12 -6.60 -18.38 -2.38
N PRO A 13 -5.78 -17.57 -1.68
CA PRO A 13 -5.06 -16.47 -2.33
C PRO A 13 -4.09 -16.95 -3.43
N ALA A 14 -3.42 -18.07 -3.24
CA ALA A 14 -2.49 -18.61 -4.22
C ALA A 14 -3.19 -18.98 -5.52
N ALA A 15 -4.31 -19.72 -5.43
CA ALA A 15 -5.08 -20.11 -6.60
C ALA A 15 -5.67 -18.89 -7.32
N THR A 16 -6.17 -17.91 -6.57
CA THR A 16 -6.71 -16.68 -7.13
C THR A 16 -5.63 -15.90 -7.88
N ALA A 17 -4.46 -15.75 -7.29
CA ALA A 17 -3.33 -15.06 -7.92
C ALA A 17 -2.88 -15.75 -9.20
N GLN A 18 -2.79 -17.07 -9.19
CA GLN A 18 -2.43 -17.86 -10.38
C GLN A 18 -3.46 -17.69 -11.49
N LYS A 19 -4.74 -17.66 -11.15
CA LYS A 19 -5.83 -17.46 -12.11
C LYS A 19 -5.76 -16.08 -12.76
N LEU A 20 -5.51 -15.03 -11.96
CA LEU A 20 -5.35 -13.67 -12.48
C LEU A 20 -4.13 -13.59 -13.41
N ARG A 21 -3.03 -14.20 -13.03
CA ARG A 21 -1.81 -14.21 -13.84
C ARG A 21 -2.02 -14.94 -15.17
N ALA A 22 -2.75 -16.04 -15.16
CA ALA A 22 -3.12 -16.77 -16.39
C ALA A 22 -3.97 -15.94 -17.34
N MET A 23 -4.70 -14.95 -16.80
CA MET A 23 -5.50 -14.00 -17.58
C MET A 23 -4.70 -12.79 -18.07
N GLY A 24 -3.39 -12.75 -17.85
CA GLY A 24 -2.54 -11.62 -18.22
C GLY A 24 -2.63 -10.43 -17.28
N VAL A 25 -3.18 -10.63 -16.08
CA VAL A 25 -3.36 -9.57 -15.06
C VAL A 25 -2.31 -9.74 -13.97
N ARG A 26 -1.69 -8.63 -13.54
CA ARG A 26 -0.77 -8.63 -12.41
C ARG A 26 -1.58 -8.79 -11.12
N PRO A 27 -1.41 -9.91 -10.38
CA PRO A 27 -2.18 -10.11 -9.16
C PRO A 27 -1.63 -9.23 -8.03
N ALA A 28 -2.55 -8.65 -7.28
CA ALA A 28 -2.26 -7.87 -6.09
C ALA A 28 -3.24 -8.25 -4.98
N VAL A 29 -2.80 -8.18 -3.75
CA VAL A 29 -3.65 -8.46 -2.59
C VAL A 29 -3.71 -7.23 -1.70
N ALA A 30 -4.92 -6.90 -1.23
CA ALA A 30 -5.16 -5.78 -0.33
C ALA A 30 -5.50 -6.27 1.08
N ILE A 31 -5.11 -5.50 2.07
CA ILE A 31 -5.37 -5.82 3.48
C ILE A 31 -5.91 -4.58 4.21
N ASN A 32 -6.99 -4.75 4.94
CA ASN A 32 -7.63 -3.68 5.72
C ASN A 32 -6.93 -3.50 7.08
N PRO A 33 -7.08 -2.32 7.72
CA PRO A 33 -6.35 -2.02 8.96
C PRO A 33 -6.49 -3.05 10.08
N PRO A 34 -7.70 -3.61 10.39
CA PRO A 34 -7.81 -4.54 11.49
C PRO A 34 -7.26 -5.94 11.23
N THR A 35 -6.96 -6.28 9.98
CA THR A 35 -6.46 -7.61 9.62
C THR A 35 -4.96 -7.69 9.82
N PRO A 36 -4.44 -8.69 10.56
CA PRO A 36 -3.00 -8.80 10.80
C PRO A 36 -2.23 -9.18 9.54
N VAL A 37 -0.97 -8.73 9.46
CA VAL A 37 -0.11 -8.97 8.30
C VAL A 37 0.11 -10.46 8.02
N GLU A 38 0.03 -11.30 9.04
CA GLU A 38 0.16 -12.76 8.92
C GLU A 38 -0.87 -13.37 7.98
N ALA A 39 -2.02 -12.72 7.83
CA ALA A 39 -3.06 -13.17 6.89
C ALA A 39 -2.58 -13.14 5.43
N LEU A 40 -1.53 -12.38 5.12
CA LEU A 40 -0.97 -12.29 3.78
C LEU A 40 0.01 -13.43 3.45
N GLU A 41 0.49 -14.17 4.43
CA GLU A 41 1.52 -15.19 4.22
C GLU A 41 1.20 -16.15 3.05
N PRO A 42 -0.02 -16.70 2.93
CA PRO A 42 -0.33 -17.61 1.81
C PRO A 42 -0.28 -16.96 0.43
N ALA A 43 -0.33 -15.64 0.36
CA ALA A 43 -0.40 -14.89 -0.90
C ALA A 43 0.96 -14.36 -1.37
N LEU A 44 1.90 -14.12 -0.45
CA LEU A 44 3.11 -13.33 -0.74
C LEU A 44 3.97 -13.85 -1.88
N ASP A 45 4.08 -15.18 -2.03
CA ASP A 45 4.87 -15.78 -3.11
C ASP A 45 4.17 -15.75 -4.47
N HIS A 46 2.91 -15.34 -4.51
CA HIS A 46 2.07 -15.44 -5.70
C HIS A 46 1.61 -14.09 -6.26
N VAL A 47 1.82 -13.02 -5.52
CA VAL A 47 1.38 -11.68 -5.92
C VAL A 47 2.54 -10.79 -6.31
N ASP A 48 2.26 -9.77 -7.12
CA ASP A 48 3.25 -8.78 -7.57
C ASP A 48 3.18 -7.49 -6.76
N MET A 49 2.12 -7.30 -5.97
CA MET A 49 1.95 -6.12 -5.15
C MET A 49 1.06 -6.42 -3.94
N VAL A 50 1.34 -5.73 -2.84
CA VAL A 50 0.48 -5.72 -1.66
C VAL A 50 -0.01 -4.29 -1.44
N LEU A 51 -1.32 -4.13 -1.35
CA LEU A 51 -1.96 -2.86 -0.98
C LEU A 51 -2.31 -2.87 0.50
N VAL A 52 -1.64 -2.03 1.27
CA VAL A 52 -1.92 -1.85 2.69
C VAL A 52 -2.84 -0.64 2.85
N MET A 53 -4.09 -0.89 3.24
CA MET A 53 -5.04 0.18 3.51
C MET A 53 -4.70 0.88 4.83
N SER A 54 -4.65 2.20 4.80
CA SER A 54 -4.36 3.04 5.97
C SER A 54 -5.57 3.83 6.47
N VAL A 55 -6.75 3.49 5.99
CA VAL A 55 -8.07 3.90 6.49
C VAL A 55 -9.01 2.71 6.42
N ASN A 56 -10.09 2.74 7.22
CA ASN A 56 -11.10 1.69 7.15
C ASN A 56 -11.95 1.85 5.88
N PRO A 57 -12.46 0.75 5.29
CA PRO A 57 -13.30 0.83 4.10
C PRO A 57 -14.64 1.51 4.40
N GLY A 58 -15.21 2.16 3.38
CA GLY A 58 -16.58 2.61 3.40
C GLY A 58 -16.82 4.09 3.11
N PHE A 59 -15.94 5.01 3.48
CA PHE A 59 -16.15 6.43 3.23
C PHE A 59 -14.84 7.22 3.18
N GLY A 60 -14.87 8.36 2.49
CA GLY A 60 -13.71 9.23 2.36
C GLY A 60 -13.53 10.14 3.57
N GLY A 61 -12.41 10.90 3.60
CA GLY A 61 -12.13 11.88 4.64
C GLY A 61 -11.69 11.31 5.98
N GLN A 62 -11.37 10.03 6.04
CA GLN A 62 -10.90 9.39 7.26
C GLN A 62 -9.44 9.76 7.55
N LYS A 63 -9.09 9.71 8.85
CA LYS A 63 -7.71 9.92 9.27
C LYS A 63 -6.84 8.72 8.98
N PHE A 64 -5.58 9.00 8.64
CA PHE A 64 -4.53 8.01 8.47
C PHE A 64 -4.35 7.18 9.74
N ILE A 65 -4.30 5.86 9.59
CA ILE A 65 -4.09 4.93 10.70
C ILE A 65 -2.62 4.53 10.72
N ALA A 66 -1.84 5.15 11.61
CA ALA A 66 -0.39 4.95 11.67
C ALA A 66 0.02 3.52 12.06
N ASP A 67 -0.84 2.79 12.77
CA ASP A 67 -0.55 1.42 13.21
C ASP A 67 -0.27 0.47 12.04
N VAL A 68 -0.82 0.75 10.84
CA VAL A 68 -0.58 -0.10 9.67
C VAL A 68 0.85 0.00 9.13
N LEU A 69 1.61 1.01 9.52
CA LEU A 69 3.02 1.13 9.12
C LEU A 69 3.84 -0.07 9.55
N GLY A 70 3.51 -0.67 10.70
CA GLY A 70 4.14 -1.90 11.16
C GLY A 70 3.97 -3.07 10.20
N LYS A 71 2.87 -3.11 9.46
CA LYS A 71 2.64 -4.14 8.42
C LYS A 71 3.59 -3.96 7.24
N VAL A 72 3.81 -2.72 6.81
CA VAL A 72 4.74 -2.40 5.73
C VAL A 72 6.17 -2.77 6.13
N GLU A 73 6.57 -2.41 7.34
CA GLU A 73 7.88 -2.77 7.88
C GLU A 73 8.07 -4.28 7.95
N ALA A 74 7.04 -5.01 8.40
CA ALA A 74 7.06 -6.47 8.45
C ALA A 74 7.19 -7.10 7.06
N LEU A 75 6.47 -6.57 6.07
CA LEU A 75 6.57 -7.05 4.68
C LEU A 75 7.99 -6.92 4.16
N ARG A 76 8.64 -5.78 4.38
CA ARG A 76 10.01 -5.56 3.90
C ARG A 76 11.06 -6.33 4.69
N GLY A 77 10.94 -6.35 6.03
CA GLY A 77 11.92 -6.98 6.91
C GLY A 77 11.65 -8.46 7.14
N ARG A 78 10.62 -8.76 7.93
CA ARG A 78 10.30 -10.13 8.36
C ARG A 78 10.02 -11.09 7.20
N TYR A 79 9.26 -10.62 6.20
CA TYR A 79 8.88 -11.46 5.06
C TYR A 79 9.79 -11.31 3.85
N GLY A 80 10.66 -10.31 3.84
CA GLY A 80 11.56 -10.06 2.71
C GLY A 80 10.84 -9.81 1.38
N PHE A 81 9.62 -9.25 1.43
CA PHE A 81 8.83 -9.00 0.24
C PHE A 81 9.49 -7.87 -0.59
N GLY A 82 10.04 -8.23 -1.74
CA GLY A 82 10.83 -7.30 -2.58
C GLY A 82 10.04 -6.61 -3.68
N LYS A 83 8.75 -6.92 -3.81
CA LYS A 83 7.90 -6.36 -4.86
C LYS A 83 7.18 -5.11 -4.36
N ASP A 84 6.23 -4.58 -5.13
CA ASP A 84 5.58 -3.32 -4.81
C ASP A 84 4.70 -3.40 -3.55
N VAL A 85 4.83 -2.42 -2.68
CA VAL A 85 3.94 -2.21 -1.53
C VAL A 85 3.27 -0.85 -1.71
N GLU A 86 1.96 -0.89 -1.88
CA GLU A 86 1.11 0.29 -2.08
C GLU A 86 0.40 0.65 -0.79
N MET A 87 0.24 1.94 -0.54
CA MET A 87 -0.60 2.42 0.57
C MET A 87 -1.66 3.38 0.04
N ASP A 88 -2.87 3.23 0.55
CA ASP A 88 -4.02 4.04 0.19
C ASP A 88 -4.81 4.40 1.44
N GLY A 89 -5.03 5.68 1.64
CA GLY A 89 -5.82 6.23 2.75
C GLY A 89 -5.05 7.23 3.58
N GLY A 90 -5.43 8.49 3.50
CA GLY A 90 -4.83 9.56 4.30
C GLY A 90 -3.41 9.93 3.93
N ILE A 91 -2.98 9.62 2.71
CA ILE A 91 -1.65 10.01 2.21
C ILE A 91 -1.64 11.52 1.94
N ALA A 92 -0.78 12.23 2.65
CA ALA A 92 -0.72 13.69 2.66
C ALA A 92 0.70 14.14 3.02
N PRO A 93 1.01 15.46 2.96
CA PRO A 93 2.35 15.94 3.29
C PRO A 93 2.86 15.55 4.68
N ASP A 94 1.95 15.37 5.64
CA ASP A 94 2.30 15.00 7.02
C ASP A 94 2.41 13.48 7.25
N THR A 95 2.00 12.65 6.31
CA THR A 95 2.02 11.18 6.46
C THR A 95 2.91 10.47 5.44
N VAL A 96 3.14 11.07 4.27
CA VAL A 96 3.83 10.43 3.15
C VAL A 96 5.25 9.98 3.50
N ALA A 97 5.97 10.77 4.29
CA ALA A 97 7.35 10.45 4.67
C ALA A 97 7.41 9.17 5.51
N SER A 98 6.50 9.02 6.47
CA SER A 98 6.42 7.80 7.31
C SER A 98 6.10 6.55 6.48
N CYS A 99 5.22 6.68 5.50
CA CYS A 99 4.88 5.58 4.61
C CYS A 99 6.09 5.11 3.79
N ALA A 100 6.80 6.06 3.20
CA ALA A 100 8.00 5.76 2.41
C ALA A 100 9.13 5.19 3.27
N ALA A 101 9.35 5.76 4.45
CA ALA A 101 10.37 5.26 5.38
C ALA A 101 10.09 3.83 5.84
N ALA A 102 8.80 3.46 6.01
CA ALA A 102 8.40 2.09 6.35
C ALA A 102 8.66 1.09 5.22
N GLY A 103 8.72 1.55 3.98
CA GLY A 103 9.03 0.72 2.82
C GLY A 103 8.01 0.73 1.69
N ALA A 104 6.95 1.53 1.80
CA ALA A 104 5.99 1.68 0.71
C ALA A 104 6.62 2.42 -0.47
N ASN A 105 6.38 1.95 -1.68
CA ASN A 105 6.92 2.56 -2.90
C ASN A 105 5.84 3.00 -3.89
N VAL A 106 4.58 2.69 -3.62
CA VAL A 106 3.42 3.16 -4.41
C VAL A 106 2.47 3.85 -3.43
N LEU A 107 2.19 5.13 -3.67
CA LEU A 107 1.42 5.95 -2.74
C LEU A 107 0.23 6.58 -3.47
N VAL A 108 -0.97 6.27 -2.99
CA VAL A 108 -2.22 6.79 -3.56
C VAL A 108 -2.69 7.96 -2.71
N ALA A 109 -2.73 9.14 -3.30
CA ALA A 109 -3.20 10.36 -2.64
C ALA A 109 -4.39 10.93 -3.41
N GLY A 110 -5.48 11.16 -2.70
CA GLY A 110 -6.69 11.76 -3.27
C GLY A 110 -6.83 13.22 -2.89
N THR A 111 -7.43 13.50 -1.73
CA THR A 111 -7.73 14.84 -1.26
C THR A 111 -6.51 15.76 -1.19
N ALA A 112 -5.35 15.23 -0.79
CA ALA A 112 -4.11 15.98 -0.71
C ALA A 112 -3.65 16.54 -2.06
N VAL A 113 -4.05 15.89 -3.16
CA VAL A 113 -3.72 16.32 -4.52
C VAL A 113 -4.87 17.15 -5.12
N TYR A 114 -6.06 16.56 -5.18
CA TYR A 114 -7.19 17.20 -5.85
C TYR A 114 -7.81 18.36 -5.04
N GLY A 115 -7.62 18.38 -3.73
CA GLY A 115 -8.02 19.48 -2.88
C GLY A 115 -6.99 20.60 -2.77
N ALA A 116 -5.81 20.43 -3.36
CA ALA A 116 -4.75 21.44 -3.31
C ALA A 116 -4.99 22.54 -4.36
N PRO A 117 -4.56 23.79 -4.09
CA PRO A 117 -4.66 24.89 -5.06
C PRO A 117 -3.92 24.58 -6.37
N ASP A 118 -2.79 23.86 -6.30
CA ASP A 118 -2.01 23.42 -7.44
C ASP A 118 -1.73 21.92 -7.33
N PRO A 119 -2.54 21.06 -7.95
CA PRO A 119 -2.38 19.61 -7.86
C PRO A 119 -1.00 19.11 -8.35
N LYS A 120 -0.44 19.74 -9.39
CA LYS A 120 0.87 19.36 -9.91
C LYS A 120 1.97 19.62 -8.89
N ALA A 121 1.94 20.78 -8.23
CA ALA A 121 2.87 21.12 -7.17
C ALA A 121 2.69 20.20 -5.96
N ALA A 122 1.46 19.83 -5.63
CA ALA A 122 1.17 18.89 -4.54
C ALA A 122 1.79 17.52 -4.80
N ILE A 123 1.69 16.99 -6.02
CA ILE A 123 2.32 15.72 -6.40
C ILE A 123 3.84 15.81 -6.26
N ALA A 124 4.44 16.90 -6.76
CA ALA A 124 5.89 17.10 -6.68
C ALA A 124 6.38 17.16 -5.22
N ASP A 125 5.63 17.83 -4.36
CA ASP A 125 5.96 17.93 -2.93
C ASP A 125 5.87 16.56 -2.24
N LEU A 126 4.80 15.81 -2.47
CA LEU A 126 4.63 14.46 -1.90
C LEU A 126 5.77 13.54 -2.33
N ARG A 127 6.11 13.56 -3.62
CA ARG A 127 7.23 12.77 -4.16
C ARG A 127 8.55 13.14 -3.52
N ALA A 128 8.84 14.42 -3.41
CA ALA A 128 10.09 14.90 -2.81
C ALA A 128 10.19 14.50 -1.34
N ARG A 129 9.10 14.56 -0.57
CA ARG A 129 9.07 14.13 0.82
C ARG A 129 9.32 12.62 0.95
N ALA A 130 8.69 11.83 0.08
CA ALA A 130 8.87 10.38 0.06
C ALA A 130 10.33 10.01 -0.26
N GLU A 131 10.90 10.61 -1.28
CA GLU A 131 12.28 10.35 -1.70
C GLU A 131 13.29 10.71 -0.61
N ARG A 132 13.11 11.84 0.07
CA ARG A 132 13.97 12.23 1.19
C ARG A 132 13.88 11.24 2.34
N ALA A 133 12.68 10.75 2.63
CA ALA A 133 12.47 9.79 3.71
C ALA A 133 13.16 8.45 3.41
N VAL A 134 13.13 7.99 2.17
CA VAL A 134 13.82 6.76 1.74
C VAL A 134 15.34 6.95 1.87
N ALA A 135 15.88 8.07 1.44
CA ALA A 135 17.30 8.36 1.55
C ALA A 135 17.75 8.41 3.01
N GLY A 136 16.93 8.98 3.91
CA GLY A 136 17.24 9.06 5.34
C GLY A 136 17.11 7.73 6.09
N ALA A 137 16.35 6.78 5.56
CA ALA A 137 16.13 5.46 6.16
C ALA A 137 17.22 4.44 5.82
N ARG A 138 18.11 4.77 4.91
CA ARG A 138 19.23 3.89 4.49
C ARG A 138 20.43 4.01 5.41
#